data_1954629a5e84cd36ae547dec6fe85275
#
_entry.id   1954629a5e84cd36ae547dec6fe85275
#
_cell.length_a   1.000
_cell.length_b   1.000
_cell.length_c   1.000
_cell.angle_alpha   90.00
_cell.angle_beta   90.00
_cell.angle_gamma   90.00
#
_symmetry.space_group_name_H-M   'P 1'
#
loop_
_entity.id
_entity.type
_entity.pdbx_description
1 polymer ?
#
loop_
_entity_poly.entity_id
_entity_poly.type
_entity_poly.pdbx_seq_one_letter_code
_entity_poly.pdbx_strand_id
1 'polypeptide(L)'
;MYIILKTLISAIIIVAVSEIAKKYTWTAAIIVSLPLTSLLAFVWLYWDTKDYQKVIDLSYSTLVMTIPSIIFFIVLPTLLKFKQNFVFSLIVSIISTAIAYAIFMYIIKKFNLNF
;
A
#
# COMPACT_ATOMS: atom_id res chain seq x y z
N MET A 1 9.02 24.03 3.27
CA MET A 1 10.18 23.30 3.79
C MET A 1 9.80 21.98 4.50
N TYR A 2 8.79 22.02 5.34
CA TYR A 2 8.34 20.80 6.05
C TYR A 2 7.87 19.70 5.07
N ILE A 3 7.14 20.07 4.02
CA ILE A 3 6.70 19.11 3.00
C ILE A 3 7.90 18.49 2.28
N ILE A 4 8.92 19.30 2.00
CA ILE A 4 10.13 18.79 1.35
C ILE A 4 10.86 17.80 2.26
N LEU A 5 10.93 18.11 3.55
CA LEU A 5 11.55 17.21 4.53
C LEU A 5 10.82 15.87 4.61
N LYS A 6 9.48 15.90 4.67
CA LYS A 6 8.66 14.69 4.64
C LYS A 6 8.95 13.85 3.40
N THR A 7 8.98 14.50 2.25
CA THR A 7 9.20 13.83 0.96
C THR A 7 10.57 13.17 0.92
N LEU A 8 11.61 13.87 1.38
CA LEU A 8 12.97 13.33 1.37
C LEU A 8 13.09 12.12 2.30
N ILE A 9 12.58 12.21 3.50
CA ILE A 9 12.64 11.11 4.46
C ILE A 9 11.91 9.89 3.93
N SER A 10 10.70 10.08 3.40
CA SER A 10 9.89 8.99 2.86
C SER A 10 10.58 8.33 1.66
N ALA A 11 11.14 9.14 0.77
CA ALA A 11 11.85 8.62 -0.40
C ALA A 11 13.09 7.80 -0.01
N ILE A 12 13.84 8.26 0.98
CA ILE A 12 15.02 7.54 1.46
C ILE A 12 14.63 6.17 2.02
N ILE A 13 13.56 6.10 2.79
CA ILE A 13 13.06 4.84 3.35
C ILE A 13 12.67 3.87 2.24
N ILE A 14 11.94 4.33 1.24
CA ILE A 14 11.49 3.48 0.12
C ILE A 14 12.70 2.94 -0.66
N VAL A 15 13.68 3.78 -0.94
CA VAL A 15 14.88 3.37 -1.65
C VAL A 15 15.67 2.36 -0.82
N ALA A 16 15.77 2.58 0.49
CA ALA A 16 16.48 1.66 1.38
C ALA A 16 15.85 0.27 1.36
N VAL A 17 14.51 0.19 1.39
CA VAL A 17 13.79 -1.07 1.31
C VAL A 17 14.08 -1.77 -0.02
N SER A 18 14.06 -1.02 -1.12
CA SER A 18 14.35 -1.56 -2.44
C SER A 18 15.77 -2.14 -2.51
N GLU A 19 16.76 -1.47 -1.93
CA GLU A 19 18.14 -1.96 -1.91
C GLU A 19 18.30 -3.20 -1.03
N ILE A 20 17.62 -3.25 0.11
CA ILE A 20 17.63 -4.42 0.98
C ILE A 20 17.04 -5.63 0.26
N ALA A 21 16.01 -5.42 -0.54
CA ALA A 21 15.34 -6.49 -1.27
C ALA A 21 16.27 -7.21 -2.25
N LYS A 22 17.29 -6.53 -2.76
CA LYS A 22 18.24 -7.14 -3.70
C LYS A 22 19.05 -8.27 -3.06
N LYS A 23 19.34 -8.16 -1.76
CA LYS A 23 20.21 -9.12 -1.06
C LYS A 23 19.44 -9.99 -0.07
N TYR A 24 18.46 -9.43 0.60
CA TYR A 24 17.77 -10.08 1.72
C TYR A 24 16.27 -10.10 1.46
N THR A 25 15.86 -11.02 0.58
CA THR A 25 14.45 -11.10 0.13
C THR A 25 13.49 -11.28 1.31
N TRP A 26 13.81 -12.16 2.26
CA TRP A 26 12.93 -12.40 3.39
C TRP A 26 12.83 -11.19 4.32
N THR A 27 13.96 -10.54 4.60
CA THR A 27 13.97 -9.34 5.42
C THR A 27 13.18 -8.21 4.75
N ALA A 28 13.39 -8.03 3.45
CA ALA A 28 12.65 -7.03 2.69
C ALA A 28 11.16 -7.35 2.66
N ALA A 29 10.79 -8.64 2.54
CA ALA A 29 9.40 -9.05 2.54
C ALA A 29 8.71 -8.67 3.85
N ILE A 30 9.38 -8.85 4.98
CA ILE A 30 8.83 -8.45 6.28
C ILE A 30 8.63 -6.94 6.32
N ILE A 31 9.61 -6.18 5.86
CA ILE A 31 9.53 -4.71 5.86
C ILE A 31 8.44 -4.23 4.92
N VAL A 32 8.35 -4.83 3.73
CA VAL A 32 7.32 -4.44 2.73
C VAL A 32 5.93 -4.80 3.23
N SER A 33 5.78 -5.92 3.95
CA SER A 33 4.48 -6.31 4.50
C SER A 33 3.99 -5.35 5.58
N LEU A 34 4.91 -4.66 6.25
CA LEU A 34 4.54 -3.53 7.09
C LEU A 34 4.09 -2.39 6.19
N PRO A 35 2.95 -1.75 6.48
CA PRO A 35 2.46 -0.69 5.60
C PRO A 35 3.25 0.60 5.81
N LEU A 36 4.46 0.66 5.25
CA LEU A 36 5.37 1.78 5.46
C LEU A 36 4.78 3.11 5.04
N THR A 37 4.11 3.14 3.87
CA THR A 37 3.47 4.37 3.42
C THR A 37 2.40 4.82 4.42
N SER A 38 1.60 3.87 4.91
CA SER A 38 0.58 4.16 5.90
C SER A 38 1.19 4.60 7.22
N LEU A 39 2.26 3.92 7.65
CA LEU A 39 2.96 4.28 8.89
C LEU A 39 3.47 5.72 8.83
N LEU A 40 4.11 6.09 7.73
CA LEU A 40 4.60 7.45 7.54
C LEU A 40 3.45 8.45 7.50
N ALA A 41 2.37 8.10 6.80
CA ALA A 41 1.19 8.96 6.72
C ALA A 41 0.58 9.16 8.11
N PHE A 42 0.51 8.09 8.93
CA PHE A 42 -0.02 8.19 10.30
C PHE A 42 0.83 9.11 11.16
N VAL A 43 2.16 8.95 11.09
CA VAL A 43 3.08 9.79 11.87
C VAL A 43 2.91 11.26 11.50
N TRP A 44 2.91 11.56 10.19
CA TRP A 44 2.78 12.94 9.74
C TRP A 44 1.39 13.50 10.04
N LEU A 45 0.34 12.69 9.90
CA LEU A 45 -1.02 13.13 10.21
C LEU A 45 -1.15 13.51 11.68
N TYR A 46 -0.68 12.65 12.57
CA TYR A 46 -0.73 12.96 14.00
C TYR A 46 0.12 14.19 14.33
N TRP A 47 1.33 14.25 13.76
CA TRP A 47 2.24 15.36 14.04
C TRP A 47 1.63 16.70 13.64
N ASP A 48 0.91 16.73 12.52
CA ASP A 48 0.31 17.96 12.00
C ASP A 48 -0.97 18.33 12.74
N THR A 49 -1.79 17.36 13.12
CA THR A 49 -3.13 17.61 13.69
C THR A 49 -3.20 17.44 15.19
N LYS A 50 -2.32 16.62 15.78
CA LYS A 50 -2.35 16.22 17.20
C LYS A 50 -3.68 15.60 17.60
N ASP A 51 -4.35 14.94 16.66
CA ASP A 51 -5.68 14.38 16.84
C ASP A 51 -5.64 12.88 16.66
N TYR A 52 -5.74 12.15 17.77
CA TYR A 52 -5.73 10.69 17.75
C TYR A 52 -6.89 10.10 16.97
N GLN A 53 -8.05 10.79 16.99
CA GLN A 53 -9.23 10.28 16.31
C GLN A 53 -9.02 10.19 14.80
N LYS A 54 -8.34 11.16 14.21
CA LYS A 54 -8.01 11.14 12.79
C LYS A 54 -7.12 9.94 12.43
N VAL A 55 -6.17 9.62 13.29
CA VAL A 55 -5.30 8.46 13.09
C VAL A 55 -6.09 7.16 13.22
N ILE A 56 -6.97 7.08 14.20
CA ILE A 56 -7.83 5.91 14.42
C ILE A 56 -8.71 5.69 13.18
N ASP A 57 -9.37 6.73 12.69
CA ASP A 57 -10.26 6.63 11.55
C ASP A 57 -9.50 6.18 10.30
N LEU A 58 -8.33 6.76 10.05
CA LEU A 58 -7.50 6.38 8.92
C LEU A 58 -7.01 4.94 9.05
N SER A 59 -6.64 4.50 10.26
CA SER A 59 -6.19 3.14 10.50
C SER A 59 -7.25 2.10 10.16
N TYR A 60 -8.49 2.31 10.62
CA TYR A 60 -9.57 1.38 10.35
C TYR A 60 -9.93 1.37 8.86
N SER A 61 -9.99 2.54 8.23
CA SER A 61 -10.27 2.63 6.80
C SER A 61 -9.20 1.91 5.99
N THR A 62 -7.93 2.09 6.36
CA THR A 62 -6.82 1.43 5.67
C THR A 62 -6.89 -0.08 5.84
N LEU A 63 -7.21 -0.57 7.04
CA LEU A 63 -7.33 -1.99 7.28
C LEU A 63 -8.36 -2.63 6.35
N VAL A 64 -9.53 -2.00 6.23
CA VAL A 64 -10.59 -2.51 5.37
C VAL A 64 -10.19 -2.43 3.91
N MET A 65 -9.62 -1.31 3.49
CA MET A 65 -9.27 -1.08 2.10
C MET A 65 -8.02 -1.85 1.65
N THR A 66 -7.30 -2.48 2.58
CA THR A 66 -6.17 -3.35 2.24
C THR A 66 -6.63 -4.67 1.63
N ILE A 67 -7.85 -5.11 1.92
CA ILE A 67 -8.36 -6.41 1.45
C ILE A 67 -8.26 -6.55 -0.08
N PRO A 68 -8.73 -5.59 -0.90
CA PRO A 68 -8.61 -5.72 -2.36
C PRO A 68 -7.16 -5.73 -2.86
N SER A 69 -6.22 -5.15 -2.11
CA SER A 69 -4.82 -5.08 -2.55
C SER A 69 -4.16 -6.46 -2.59
N ILE A 70 -4.73 -7.45 -1.93
CA ILE A 70 -4.23 -8.83 -1.96
C ILE A 70 -4.19 -9.34 -3.41
N ILE A 71 -5.12 -8.91 -4.25
CA ILE A 71 -5.18 -9.30 -5.65
C ILE A 71 -3.89 -8.94 -6.39
N PHE A 72 -3.33 -7.77 -6.12
CA PHE A 72 -2.07 -7.35 -6.73
C PHE A 72 -0.95 -8.35 -6.43
N PHE A 73 -0.85 -8.79 -5.18
CA PHE A 73 0.20 -9.70 -4.74
C PHE A 73 0.00 -11.14 -5.22
N ILE A 74 -1.18 -11.46 -5.71
CA ILE A 74 -1.46 -12.77 -6.31
C ILE A 74 -1.21 -12.70 -7.82
N VAL A 75 -1.73 -11.67 -8.48
CA VAL A 75 -1.69 -11.56 -9.95
C VAL A 75 -0.27 -11.32 -10.45
N LEU A 76 0.47 -10.42 -9.82
CA LEU A 76 1.81 -10.08 -10.31
C LEU A 76 2.75 -11.28 -10.35
N PRO A 77 2.94 -12.05 -9.25
CA PRO A 77 3.81 -13.22 -9.30
C PRO A 77 3.32 -14.28 -10.28
N THR A 78 2.00 -14.46 -10.38
CA THR A 78 1.42 -15.46 -11.28
C THR A 78 1.75 -15.15 -12.73
N LEU A 79 1.60 -13.90 -13.15
CA LEU A 79 1.92 -13.49 -14.51
C LEU A 79 3.42 -13.61 -14.79
N LEU A 80 4.25 -13.26 -13.82
CA LEU A 80 5.70 -13.38 -13.98
C LEU A 80 6.14 -14.83 -14.09
N LYS A 81 5.46 -15.75 -13.41
CA LYS A 81 5.73 -17.19 -13.53
C LYS A 81 5.44 -17.70 -14.93
N PHE A 82 4.48 -17.13 -15.63
CA PHE A 82 4.18 -17.48 -17.02
C PHE A 82 5.07 -16.74 -18.02
N LYS A 83 6.19 -16.18 -17.55
CA LYS A 83 7.20 -15.53 -18.37
C LYS A 83 6.67 -14.31 -19.15
N GLN A 84 5.67 -13.64 -18.58
CA GLN A 84 5.18 -12.41 -19.17
C GLN A 84 6.16 -11.27 -18.88
N ASN A 85 6.14 -10.24 -19.73
CA ASN A 85 6.96 -9.05 -19.54
C ASN A 85 6.62 -8.40 -18.20
N PHE A 86 7.63 -7.89 -17.50
CA PHE A 86 7.43 -7.25 -16.20
C PHE A 86 6.47 -6.07 -16.29
N VAL A 87 6.66 -5.19 -17.28
CA VAL A 87 5.82 -4.00 -17.45
C VAL A 87 4.37 -4.42 -17.72
N PHE A 88 4.17 -5.40 -18.61
CA PHE A 88 2.84 -5.92 -18.90
C PHE A 88 2.20 -6.51 -17.65
N SER A 89 2.95 -7.34 -16.93
CA SER A 89 2.45 -7.97 -15.70
C SER A 89 2.07 -6.93 -14.65
N LEU A 90 2.87 -5.89 -14.52
CA LEU A 90 2.62 -4.82 -13.57
C LEU A 90 1.35 -4.04 -13.93
N ILE A 91 1.18 -3.69 -15.21
CA ILE A 91 0.00 -2.97 -15.68
C ILE A 91 -1.26 -3.80 -15.44
N VAL A 92 -1.24 -5.09 -15.82
CA VAL A 92 -2.39 -5.98 -15.63
C VAL A 92 -2.71 -6.11 -14.14
N SER A 93 -1.69 -6.23 -13.29
CA SER A 93 -1.89 -6.33 -11.84
C SER A 93 -2.53 -5.07 -11.28
N ILE A 94 -2.09 -3.90 -11.73
CA ILE A 94 -2.66 -2.63 -11.28
C ILE A 94 -4.12 -2.50 -11.72
N ILE A 95 -4.42 -2.84 -12.97
CA ILE A 95 -5.79 -2.78 -13.49
C ILE A 95 -6.69 -3.75 -12.73
N SER A 96 -6.23 -4.99 -12.51
CA SER A 96 -6.98 -5.99 -11.75
C SER A 96 -7.28 -5.51 -10.34
N THR A 97 -6.31 -4.89 -9.69
CA THR A 97 -6.47 -4.35 -8.35
C THR A 97 -7.47 -3.19 -8.35
N ALA A 98 -7.40 -2.31 -9.35
CA ALA A 98 -8.35 -1.20 -9.48
C ALA A 98 -9.78 -1.70 -9.64
N ILE A 99 -9.97 -2.76 -10.44
CA ILE A 99 -11.28 -3.37 -10.62
C ILE A 99 -11.75 -3.99 -9.28
N ALA A 100 -10.85 -4.66 -8.57
CA ALA A 100 -11.17 -5.24 -7.26
C ALA A 100 -11.60 -4.16 -6.26
N TYR A 101 -10.94 -3.00 -6.26
CA TYR A 101 -11.34 -1.88 -5.40
C TYR A 101 -12.72 -1.36 -5.79
N ALA A 102 -13.00 -1.23 -7.07
CA ALA A 102 -14.30 -0.76 -7.55
C ALA A 102 -15.41 -1.70 -7.09
N ILE A 103 -15.22 -3.01 -7.25
CA ILE A 103 -16.17 -4.02 -6.81
C ILE A 103 -16.35 -3.98 -5.30
N PHE A 104 -15.23 -3.89 -4.56
CA PHE A 104 -15.23 -3.86 -3.10
C PHE A 104 -15.99 -2.63 -2.58
N MET A 105 -15.75 -1.47 -3.16
CA MET A 105 -16.46 -0.24 -2.79
C MET A 105 -17.95 -0.33 -3.08
N TYR A 106 -18.31 -0.96 -4.20
CA TYR A 106 -19.71 -1.19 -4.53
C TYR A 106 -20.39 -2.08 -3.48
N ILE A 107 -19.72 -3.16 -3.08
CA ILE A 107 -20.24 -4.09 -2.08
C ILE A 107 -20.42 -3.38 -0.73
N ILE A 108 -19.44 -2.61 -0.31
CA ILE A 108 -19.49 -1.85 0.95
C ILE A 108 -20.68 -0.90 0.93
N LYS A 109 -20.86 -0.19 -0.17
CA LYS A 109 -21.95 0.77 -0.31
C LYS A 109 -23.31 0.09 -0.29
N LYS A 110 -23.41 -1.07 -0.96
CA LYS A 110 -24.65 -1.83 -1.04
C LYS A 110 -25.08 -2.35 0.33
N PHE A 111 -24.14 -2.73 1.19
CA PHE A 111 -24.43 -3.25 2.52
C PHE A 111 -24.42 -2.16 3.59
N ASN A 112 -24.34 -0.89 3.21
CA ASN A 112 -24.35 0.26 4.12
C ASN A 112 -23.22 0.20 5.17
N LEU A 113 -22.08 -0.34 4.78
CA LEU A 113 -20.92 -0.33 5.65
C LEU A 113 -20.24 1.03 5.53
N ASN A 114 -20.15 1.77 6.64
CA ASN A 114 -19.54 3.09 6.67
C ASN A 114 -18.09 3.00 7.15
N PHE A 115 -17.19 3.44 6.30
CA PHE A 115 -15.77 3.54 6.64
C PHE A 115 -15.20 4.90 6.33
#